data_9145b706b57a64d760b91aec3e2fce30
#
_entry.id   9145b706b57a64d760b91aec3e2fce30
#
_cell.length_a   1.000
_cell.length_b   1.000
_cell.length_c   1.000
_cell.angle_alpha   90.00
_cell.angle_beta   90.00
_cell.angle_gamma   90.00
#
_symmetry.space_group_name_H-M   'P 1'
#
loop_
_entity.id
_entity.type
_entity.pdbx_description
1 polymer ?
#
loop_
_entity_poly.entity_id
_entity_poly.type
_entity_poly.pdbx_seq_one_letter_code
_entity_poly.pdbx_strand_id
1 'polypeptide(L)'
;YLSWMFNGMRQFIAVCMILLCFGLLLRKKYVLTILVILLASTIHASALIMIPLIFVIQGRAWNWKTLILMMGVGAAILLIDPFTAFLDAALSETQYSDLVTNDIWKNDDGTNILRALFYSIPAILSLIGRRIVTRENSPVITLCVNCSICTAILYLLSVFSSGIYIGRLPIYTTLQGYVAVPWLI
;
A
#
# COMPACT_ATOMS: atom_id res chain seq x y z
N TYR A 1 -6.89 -12.01 -8.13
CA TYR A 1 -7.74 -11.57 -7.00
C TYR A 1 -8.54 -12.68 -6.35
N LEU A 2 -9.03 -13.70 -7.10
CA LEU A 2 -9.84 -14.80 -6.54
C LEU A 2 -9.10 -15.54 -5.40
N SER A 3 -7.83 -15.87 -5.57
CA SER A 3 -7.03 -16.52 -4.52
C SER A 3 -6.90 -15.66 -3.25
N TRP A 4 -6.88 -14.34 -3.41
CA TRP A 4 -6.83 -13.40 -2.30
C TRP A 4 -8.16 -13.31 -1.56
N MET A 5 -9.28 -13.41 -2.28
CA MET A 5 -10.60 -13.47 -1.65
C MET A 5 -10.74 -14.69 -0.73
N PHE A 6 -10.30 -15.87 -1.18
CA PHE A 6 -10.39 -17.09 -0.37
C PHE A 6 -9.47 -17.07 0.84
N ASN A 7 -8.24 -16.56 0.70
CA ASN A 7 -7.25 -16.53 1.77
C ASN A 7 -7.31 -15.30 2.67
N GLY A 8 -8.07 -14.27 2.29
CA GLY A 8 -8.13 -12.99 3.01
C GLY A 8 -9.49 -12.31 2.91
N MET A 9 -10.61 -13.05 3.04
CA MET A 9 -11.96 -12.49 2.90
C MET A 9 -12.17 -11.23 3.76
N ARG A 10 -11.74 -11.24 5.03
CA ARG A 10 -11.85 -10.08 5.93
C ARG A 10 -11.07 -8.89 5.39
N GLN A 11 -9.83 -9.13 4.92
CA GLN A 11 -9.01 -8.09 4.33
C GLN A 11 -9.65 -7.53 3.07
N PHE A 12 -10.22 -8.40 2.22
CA PHE A 12 -10.86 -7.96 0.98
C PHE A 12 -12.11 -7.11 1.23
N ILE A 13 -12.90 -7.42 2.26
CA ILE A 13 -14.03 -6.58 2.69
C ILE A 13 -13.51 -5.18 3.08
N ALA A 14 -12.46 -5.11 3.89
CA ALA A 14 -11.86 -3.83 4.28
C ALA A 14 -11.33 -3.05 3.06
N VAL A 15 -10.72 -3.73 2.07
CA VAL A 15 -10.28 -3.12 0.80
C VAL A 15 -11.46 -2.54 0.02
N CYS A 16 -12.57 -3.27 -0.08
CA CYS A 16 -13.78 -2.79 -0.77
C CYS A 16 -14.35 -1.54 -0.08
N MET A 17 -14.40 -1.51 1.25
CA MET A 17 -14.84 -0.33 1.99
C MET A 17 -13.97 0.89 1.71
N ILE A 18 -12.66 0.72 1.67
CA ILE A 18 -11.70 1.80 1.37
C ILE A 18 -11.84 2.24 -0.10
N LEU A 19 -12.05 1.30 -1.02
CA LEU A 19 -12.28 1.61 -2.43
C LEU A 19 -13.53 2.47 -2.63
N LEU A 20 -14.63 2.17 -1.92
CA LEU A 20 -15.85 2.98 -1.95
C LEU A 20 -15.61 4.40 -1.45
N CYS A 21 -14.63 4.62 -0.57
CA CYS A 21 -14.26 5.95 -0.08
C CYS A 21 -13.38 6.76 -1.04
N PHE A 22 -12.99 6.21 -2.19
CA PHE A 22 -12.17 6.91 -3.17
C PHE A 22 -12.78 8.26 -3.59
N GLY A 23 -14.11 8.32 -3.75
CA GLY A 23 -14.84 9.55 -4.02
C GLY A 23 -14.74 10.59 -2.89
N LEU A 24 -14.61 10.15 -1.62
CA LEU A 24 -14.40 11.05 -0.48
C LEU A 24 -13.00 11.64 -0.50
N LEU A 25 -11.99 10.85 -0.87
CA LEU A 25 -10.61 11.32 -1.04
C LEU A 25 -10.50 12.36 -2.13
N LEU A 26 -11.15 12.15 -3.29
CA LEU A 26 -11.21 13.13 -4.37
C LEU A 26 -11.86 14.46 -3.93
N ARG A 27 -12.87 14.38 -3.08
CA ARG A 27 -13.57 15.55 -2.49
C ARG A 27 -12.85 16.12 -1.25
N LYS A 28 -11.67 15.61 -0.91
CA LYS A 28 -10.85 16.01 0.26
C LYS A 28 -11.60 15.90 1.60
N LYS A 29 -12.58 14.99 1.71
CA LYS A 29 -13.34 14.73 2.94
C LYS A 29 -12.57 13.76 3.85
N TYR A 30 -11.40 14.19 4.34
CA TYR A 30 -10.46 13.33 5.08
C TYR A 30 -11.05 12.74 6.36
N VAL A 31 -11.82 13.52 7.13
CA VAL A 31 -12.44 13.04 8.38
C VAL A 31 -13.33 11.83 8.10
N LEU A 32 -14.23 11.94 7.10
CA LEU A 32 -15.09 10.82 6.72
C LEU A 32 -14.29 9.63 6.21
N THR A 33 -13.23 9.87 5.45
CA THR A 33 -12.36 8.79 4.98
C THR A 33 -11.68 8.08 6.15
N ILE A 34 -11.16 8.82 7.14
CA ILE A 34 -10.54 8.25 8.34
C ILE A 34 -11.58 7.43 9.13
N LEU A 35 -12.81 7.94 9.30
CA LEU A 35 -13.87 7.19 9.98
C LEU A 35 -14.17 5.85 9.30
N VAL A 36 -14.20 5.83 7.96
CA VAL A 36 -14.40 4.57 7.23
C VAL A 36 -13.19 3.64 7.34
N ILE A 37 -11.96 4.18 7.37
CA ILE A 37 -10.76 3.36 7.60
C ILE A 37 -10.80 2.76 9.02
N LEU A 38 -11.19 3.54 10.03
CA LEU A 38 -11.36 3.04 11.39
C LEU A 38 -12.44 1.96 11.46
N LEU A 39 -13.56 2.12 10.74
CA LEU A 39 -14.57 1.08 10.63
C LEU A 39 -14.03 -0.16 9.89
N ALA A 40 -13.30 0.00 8.80
CA ALA A 40 -12.66 -1.11 8.08
C ALA A 40 -11.63 -1.84 8.95
N SER A 41 -10.93 -1.13 9.84
CA SER A 41 -9.94 -1.71 10.74
C SER A 41 -10.55 -2.62 11.81
N THR A 42 -11.83 -2.47 12.15
CA THR A 42 -12.53 -3.41 13.03
C THR A 42 -12.73 -4.78 12.38
N ILE A 43 -12.76 -4.82 11.03
CA ILE A 43 -12.87 -6.06 10.26
C ILE A 43 -11.47 -6.64 10.02
N HIS A 44 -10.51 -5.77 9.66
CA HIS A 44 -9.12 -6.16 9.42
C HIS A 44 -8.15 -5.02 9.78
N ALA A 45 -7.37 -5.23 10.85
CA ALA A 45 -6.51 -4.19 11.44
C ALA A 45 -5.51 -3.57 10.45
N SER A 46 -5.03 -4.32 9.44
CA SER A 46 -4.10 -3.79 8.44
C SER A 46 -4.66 -2.62 7.61
N ALA A 47 -5.98 -2.36 7.65
CA ALA A 47 -6.59 -1.19 7.03
C ALA A 47 -6.03 0.14 7.58
N LEU A 48 -5.54 0.14 8.83
CA LEU A 48 -4.94 1.33 9.46
C LEU A 48 -3.74 1.89 8.68
N ILE A 49 -3.05 1.07 7.87
CA ILE A 49 -1.97 1.55 7.00
C ILE A 49 -2.43 2.64 6.04
N MET A 50 -3.71 2.69 5.72
CA MET A 50 -4.25 3.73 4.83
C MET A 50 -4.24 5.11 5.46
N ILE A 51 -4.22 5.24 6.79
CA ILE A 51 -4.18 6.56 7.47
C ILE A 51 -2.92 7.35 7.08
N PRO A 52 -1.69 6.85 7.28
CA PRO A 52 -0.50 7.54 6.81
C PRO A 52 -0.42 7.59 5.28
N LEU A 53 -0.90 6.58 4.56
CA LEU A 53 -0.86 6.56 3.11
C LEU A 53 -1.77 7.64 2.48
N ILE A 54 -2.91 8.00 3.09
CA ILE A 54 -3.74 9.12 2.62
C ILE A 54 -2.91 10.40 2.48
N PHE A 55 -2.01 10.66 3.42
CA PHE A 55 -1.14 11.83 3.35
C PHE A 55 -0.21 11.80 2.15
N VAL A 56 0.32 10.62 1.80
CA VAL A 56 1.24 10.42 0.68
C VAL A 56 0.51 10.49 -0.66
N ILE A 57 -0.65 9.81 -0.78
CA ILE A 57 -1.39 9.72 -2.04
C ILE A 57 -2.05 11.04 -2.47
N GLN A 58 -2.17 12.00 -1.55
CA GLN A 58 -2.72 13.32 -1.86
C GLN A 58 -1.67 14.27 -2.45
N GLY A 59 -2.08 15.04 -3.44
CA GLY A 59 -1.24 16.05 -4.11
C GLY A 59 -0.73 15.57 -5.48
N ARG A 60 0.24 16.29 -6.01
CA ARG A 60 0.82 15.97 -7.34
C ARG A 60 1.53 14.62 -7.32
N ALA A 61 1.51 13.93 -8.45
CA ALA A 61 2.31 12.71 -8.62
C ALA A 61 3.82 13.02 -8.50
N TRP A 62 4.58 12.07 -7.97
CA TRP A 62 6.03 12.18 -7.82
C TRP A 62 6.49 13.42 -7.03
N ASN A 63 5.78 13.75 -5.95
CA ASN A 63 6.09 14.87 -5.07
C ASN A 63 7.07 14.49 -3.95
N TRP A 64 7.43 15.45 -3.10
CA TRP A 64 8.35 15.25 -1.98
C TRP A 64 7.86 14.22 -0.94
N LYS A 65 6.55 14.04 -0.78
CA LYS A 65 5.96 13.04 0.13
C LYS A 65 6.26 11.62 -0.37
N THR A 66 6.17 11.42 -1.69
CA THR A 66 6.57 10.17 -2.34
C THR A 66 8.06 9.89 -2.11
N LEU A 67 8.89 10.93 -2.22
CA LEU A 67 10.34 10.81 -1.96
C LEU A 67 10.61 10.43 -0.50
N ILE A 68 9.91 11.04 0.46
CA ILE A 68 10.03 10.68 1.88
C ILE A 68 9.61 9.21 2.10
N LEU A 69 8.51 8.77 1.50
CA LEU A 69 8.09 7.37 1.59
C LEU A 69 9.17 6.44 1.02
N MET A 70 9.74 6.76 -0.13
CA MET A 70 10.83 5.98 -0.74
C MET A 70 12.07 5.94 0.15
N MET A 71 12.47 7.08 0.73
CA MET A 71 13.60 7.13 1.66
C MET A 71 13.32 6.34 2.94
N GLY A 72 12.11 6.46 3.49
CA GLY A 72 11.70 5.71 4.69
C GLY A 72 11.72 4.20 4.47
N VAL A 73 11.21 3.74 3.33
CA VAL A 73 11.25 2.33 2.96
C VAL A 73 12.69 1.88 2.65
N GLY A 74 13.48 2.70 1.97
CA GLY A 74 14.90 2.42 1.75
C GLY A 74 15.67 2.27 3.07
N ALA A 75 15.41 3.14 4.04
CA ALA A 75 15.99 3.02 5.39
C ALA A 75 15.51 1.76 6.11
N ALA A 76 14.24 1.40 5.99
CA ALA A 76 13.70 0.16 6.58
C ALA A 76 14.35 -1.10 5.98
N ILE A 77 14.65 -1.09 4.67
CA ILE A 77 15.36 -2.20 4.01
C ILE A 77 16.83 -2.26 4.47
N LEU A 78 17.50 -1.11 4.60
CA LEU A 78 18.88 -1.05 5.07
C LEU A 78 19.02 -1.45 6.54
N LEU A 79 18.00 -1.18 7.34
CA LEU A 79 17.93 -1.47 8.77
C LEU A 79 16.89 -2.59 9.02
N ILE A 80 16.98 -3.69 8.27
CA ILE A 80 15.93 -4.71 8.27
C ILE A 80 15.76 -5.36 9.65
N ASP A 81 16.83 -5.64 10.39
CA ASP A 81 16.76 -6.27 11.71
C ASP A 81 16.08 -5.37 12.75
N PRO A 82 16.50 -4.09 12.95
CA PRO A 82 15.77 -3.16 13.81
C PRO A 82 14.32 -2.92 13.36
N PHE A 83 14.07 -2.86 12.06
CA PHE A 83 12.72 -2.70 11.52
C PHE A 83 11.84 -3.91 11.85
N THR A 84 12.38 -5.10 11.73
CA THR A 84 11.71 -6.35 12.07
C THR A 84 11.39 -6.42 13.57
N ALA A 85 12.35 -6.08 14.43
CA ALA A 85 12.14 -6.01 15.89
C ALA A 85 11.06 -4.98 16.27
N PHE A 86 11.03 -3.83 15.59
CA PHE A 86 9.97 -2.83 15.78
C PHE A 86 8.59 -3.37 15.36
N LEU A 87 8.51 -4.08 14.24
CA LEU A 87 7.27 -4.71 13.78
C LEU A 87 6.80 -5.78 14.78
N ASP A 88 7.70 -6.61 15.30
CA ASP A 88 7.39 -7.62 16.33
C ASP A 88 6.73 -6.96 17.55
N ALA A 89 7.35 -5.90 18.05
CA ALA A 89 6.83 -5.17 19.21
C ALA A 89 5.45 -4.54 18.91
N ALA A 90 5.26 -3.97 17.72
CA ALA A 90 4.00 -3.34 17.31
C ALA A 90 2.87 -4.34 17.06
N LEU A 91 3.19 -5.57 16.65
CA LEU A 91 2.21 -6.60 16.29
C LEU A 91 1.89 -7.54 17.45
N SER A 92 2.72 -7.59 18.49
CA SER A 92 2.57 -8.49 19.65
C SER A 92 1.23 -8.34 20.38
N GLU A 93 0.63 -7.15 20.36
CA GLU A 93 -0.66 -6.86 20.99
C GLU A 93 -1.83 -6.87 20.00
N THR A 94 -1.62 -7.36 18.77
CA THR A 94 -2.64 -7.37 17.74
C THR A 94 -3.14 -8.78 17.42
N GLN A 95 -4.09 -8.91 16.51
CA GLN A 95 -4.57 -10.19 15.95
C GLN A 95 -3.46 -11.04 15.29
N TYR A 96 -2.26 -10.49 15.15
CA TYR A 96 -1.09 -11.14 14.55
C TYR A 96 -0.10 -11.68 15.59
N SER A 97 -0.43 -11.59 16.90
CA SER A 97 0.44 -12.06 18.00
C SER A 97 0.89 -13.52 17.84
N ASP A 98 -0.02 -14.39 17.40
CA ASP A 98 0.29 -15.83 17.20
C ASP A 98 1.37 -16.03 16.13
N LEU A 99 1.39 -15.20 15.11
CA LEU A 99 2.37 -15.27 14.02
C LEU A 99 3.74 -14.76 14.49
N VAL A 100 3.76 -13.72 15.32
CA VAL A 100 4.98 -13.19 15.95
C VAL A 100 5.58 -14.23 16.89
N THR A 101 4.73 -14.81 17.74
CA THR A 101 5.14 -15.81 18.74
C THR A 101 5.72 -17.09 18.12
N ASN A 102 5.18 -17.51 16.96
CA ASN A 102 5.60 -18.72 16.29
C ASN A 102 6.76 -18.51 15.30
N ASP A 103 7.34 -17.32 15.22
CA ASP A 103 8.43 -16.96 14.28
C ASP A 103 8.17 -17.32 12.80
N ILE A 104 6.91 -17.62 12.44
CA ILE A 104 6.52 -18.08 11.10
C ILE A 104 6.93 -17.06 10.03
N TRP A 105 6.84 -15.79 10.34
CA TRP A 105 7.14 -14.74 9.39
C TRP A 105 8.64 -14.42 9.24
N LYS A 106 9.46 -14.78 10.22
CA LYS A 106 10.92 -14.62 10.15
C LYS A 106 11.56 -15.61 9.17
N ASN A 107 10.88 -16.75 8.96
CA ASN A 107 11.28 -17.76 8.00
C ASN A 107 10.60 -17.57 6.63
N ASP A 108 9.93 -16.44 6.39
CA ASP A 108 9.26 -16.14 5.13
C ASP A 108 10.26 -15.50 4.16
N ASP A 109 10.43 -16.10 2.98
CA ASP A 109 11.32 -15.64 1.91
C ASP A 109 10.89 -14.30 1.27
N GLY A 110 9.89 -13.64 1.84
CA GLY A 110 9.34 -12.40 1.31
C GLY A 110 8.44 -12.60 0.09
N THR A 111 8.11 -11.51 -0.56
CA THR A 111 7.31 -11.56 -1.80
C THR A 111 8.20 -11.87 -2.99
N ASN A 112 7.74 -12.77 -3.88
CA ASN A 112 8.46 -13.07 -5.12
C ASN A 112 8.70 -11.78 -5.94
N ILE A 113 9.96 -11.59 -6.36
CA ILE A 113 10.40 -10.38 -7.08
C ILE A 113 9.63 -10.16 -8.39
N LEU A 114 9.26 -11.24 -9.11
CA LEU A 114 8.46 -11.13 -10.34
C LEU A 114 7.07 -10.54 -10.04
N ARG A 115 6.48 -10.91 -8.90
CA ARG A 115 5.22 -10.36 -8.44
C ARG A 115 5.37 -8.86 -8.13
N ALA A 116 6.41 -8.47 -7.41
CA ALA A 116 6.70 -7.08 -7.10
C ALA A 116 6.90 -6.24 -8.38
N LEU A 117 7.65 -6.77 -9.36
CA LEU A 117 7.86 -6.13 -10.66
C LEU A 117 6.54 -5.95 -11.42
N PHE A 118 5.70 -7.00 -11.48
CA PHE A 118 4.41 -6.92 -12.17
C PHE A 118 3.50 -5.83 -11.59
N TYR A 119 3.38 -5.79 -10.27
CA TYR A 119 2.57 -4.77 -9.59
C TYR A 119 3.18 -3.37 -9.61
N SER A 120 4.46 -3.24 -9.94
CA SER A 120 5.15 -1.95 -10.13
C SER A 120 4.98 -1.35 -11.53
N ILE A 121 4.45 -2.10 -12.50
CA ILE A 121 4.28 -1.62 -13.89
C ILE A 121 3.56 -0.27 -13.96
N PRO A 122 2.42 -0.02 -13.30
CA PRO A 122 1.74 1.26 -13.40
C PRO A 122 2.59 2.42 -12.86
N ALA A 123 3.36 2.18 -11.79
CA ALA A 123 4.27 3.19 -11.23
C ALA A 123 5.42 3.50 -12.19
N ILE A 124 6.02 2.48 -12.81
CA ILE A 124 7.10 2.62 -13.79
C ILE A 124 6.60 3.40 -15.03
N LEU A 125 5.44 3.03 -15.56
CA LEU A 125 4.82 3.74 -16.69
C LEU A 125 4.56 5.21 -16.35
N SER A 126 4.06 5.49 -15.13
CA SER A 126 3.83 6.86 -14.67
C SER A 126 5.12 7.67 -14.50
N LEU A 127 6.25 7.02 -14.19
CA LEU A 127 7.55 7.65 -14.11
C LEU A 127 8.07 8.03 -15.50
N ILE A 128 7.95 7.11 -16.45
CA ILE A 128 8.32 7.36 -17.87
C ILE A 128 7.46 8.50 -18.43
N GLY A 129 6.14 8.44 -18.20
CA GLY A 129 5.16 9.45 -18.62
C GLY A 129 5.05 10.65 -17.68
N ARG A 130 5.99 10.88 -16.76
CA ARG A 130 5.89 11.91 -15.71
C ARG A 130 5.51 13.29 -16.23
N ARG A 131 6.02 13.68 -17.38
CA ARG A 131 5.72 15.00 -17.99
C ARG A 131 4.24 15.12 -18.36
N ILE A 132 3.65 14.04 -18.89
CA ILE A 132 2.24 13.98 -19.29
C ILE A 132 1.35 13.99 -18.04
N VAL A 133 1.66 13.12 -17.06
CA VAL A 133 0.92 13.03 -15.79
C VAL A 133 0.87 14.38 -15.05
N THR A 134 2.00 15.10 -15.01
CA THR A 134 2.06 16.41 -14.35
C THR A 134 1.40 17.52 -15.14
N ARG A 135 1.37 17.43 -16.47
CA ARG A 135 0.73 18.43 -17.34
C ARG A 135 -0.80 18.36 -17.28
N GLU A 136 -1.36 17.17 -17.37
CA GLU A 136 -2.82 16.98 -17.35
C GLU A 136 -3.45 17.23 -15.97
N ASN A 137 -2.70 16.93 -14.90
CA ASN A 137 -3.06 17.20 -13.50
C ASN A 137 -4.52 16.81 -13.13
N SER A 138 -5.06 15.75 -13.77
CA SER A 138 -6.36 15.22 -13.42
C SER A 138 -6.33 14.67 -11.97
N PRO A 139 -7.22 15.12 -11.07
CA PRO A 139 -7.21 14.65 -9.68
C PRO A 139 -7.37 13.13 -9.56
N VAL A 140 -8.19 12.52 -10.42
CA VAL A 140 -8.41 11.06 -10.43
C VAL A 140 -7.14 10.34 -10.83
N ILE A 141 -6.54 10.71 -11.98
CA ILE A 141 -5.33 10.06 -12.48
C ILE A 141 -4.17 10.25 -11.51
N THR A 142 -4.00 11.47 -11.00
CA THR A 142 -2.95 11.78 -10.02
C THR A 142 -3.08 10.91 -8.76
N LEU A 143 -4.30 10.75 -8.24
CA LEU A 143 -4.55 9.91 -7.06
C LEU A 143 -4.26 8.42 -7.38
N CYS A 144 -4.70 7.93 -8.54
CA CYS A 144 -4.43 6.56 -8.99
C CYS A 144 -2.92 6.30 -9.19
N VAL A 145 -2.20 7.26 -9.77
CA VAL A 145 -0.74 7.18 -9.93
C VAL A 145 -0.05 7.14 -8.56
N ASN A 146 -0.45 8.00 -7.63
CA ASN A 146 0.13 7.98 -6.27
C ASN A 146 -0.16 6.66 -5.56
N CYS A 147 -1.35 6.07 -5.74
CA CYS A 147 -1.66 4.73 -5.23
C CYS A 147 -0.74 3.66 -5.86
N SER A 148 -0.47 3.74 -7.17
CA SER A 148 0.44 2.79 -7.82
C SER A 148 1.87 2.90 -7.32
N ILE A 149 2.34 4.12 -7.03
CA ILE A 149 3.66 4.35 -6.43
C ILE A 149 3.73 3.74 -5.03
N CYS A 150 2.71 3.97 -4.19
CA CYS A 150 2.63 3.33 -2.86
C CYS A 150 2.64 1.81 -2.97
N THR A 151 1.89 1.24 -3.93
CA THR A 151 1.88 -0.20 -4.22
C THR A 151 3.28 -0.72 -4.54
N ALA A 152 3.99 -0.07 -5.45
CA ALA A 152 5.34 -0.48 -5.86
C ALA A 152 6.34 -0.43 -4.69
N ILE A 153 6.30 0.65 -3.91
CA ILE A 153 7.20 0.85 -2.76
C ILE A 153 6.93 -0.21 -1.67
N LEU A 154 5.65 -0.49 -1.37
CA LEU A 154 5.29 -1.50 -0.37
C LEU A 154 5.64 -2.93 -0.83
N TYR A 155 5.48 -3.24 -2.13
CA TYR A 155 5.95 -4.51 -2.67
C TYR A 155 7.47 -4.62 -2.62
N LEU A 156 8.19 -3.54 -2.91
CA LEU A 156 9.65 -3.54 -2.80
C LEU A 156 10.08 -3.85 -1.35
N LEU A 157 9.45 -3.22 -0.36
CA LEU A 157 9.70 -3.53 1.05
C LEU A 157 9.41 -5.00 1.37
N SER A 158 8.33 -5.56 0.83
CA SER A 158 7.93 -6.94 1.10
C SER A 158 8.85 -7.99 0.47
N VAL A 159 9.62 -7.64 -0.56
CA VAL A 159 10.65 -8.54 -1.14
C VAL A 159 11.79 -8.76 -0.15
N PHE A 160 12.13 -7.74 0.63
CA PHE A 160 13.25 -7.78 1.58
C PHE A 160 12.80 -8.08 3.02
N SER A 161 11.49 -8.18 3.28
CA SER A 161 10.96 -8.45 4.62
C SER A 161 10.02 -9.66 4.61
N SER A 162 8.71 -9.45 4.79
CA SER A 162 7.72 -10.54 4.86
C SER A 162 6.67 -10.44 3.76
N GLY A 163 6.52 -11.52 3.00
CA GLY A 163 5.43 -11.69 2.04
C GLY A 163 4.07 -11.91 2.72
N ILE A 164 4.08 -12.52 3.92
CA ILE A 164 2.86 -12.84 4.67
C ILE A 164 2.21 -11.57 5.22
N TYR A 165 3.01 -10.62 5.75
CA TYR A 165 2.52 -9.37 6.34
C TYR A 165 2.59 -8.20 5.38
N ILE A 166 3.82 -7.80 5.07
CA ILE A 166 4.10 -6.60 4.28
C ILE A 166 3.56 -6.78 2.87
N GLY A 167 3.68 -7.98 2.29
CA GLY A 167 3.18 -8.30 0.97
C GLY A 167 1.65 -8.23 0.80
N ARG A 168 0.91 -8.12 1.91
CA ARG A 168 -0.56 -7.92 1.89
C ARG A 168 -0.97 -6.46 1.97
N LEU A 169 -0.11 -5.56 2.44
CA LEU A 169 -0.43 -4.14 2.59
C LEU A 169 -0.72 -3.43 1.25
N PRO A 170 0.01 -3.71 0.16
CA PRO A 170 -0.24 -3.06 -1.12
C PRO A 170 -1.65 -3.24 -1.69
N ILE A 171 -2.41 -4.25 -1.24
CA ILE A 171 -3.76 -4.52 -1.76
C ILE A 171 -4.70 -3.31 -1.67
N TYR A 172 -4.51 -2.47 -0.64
CA TYR A 172 -5.34 -1.29 -0.42
C TYR A 172 -5.16 -0.19 -1.48
N THR A 173 -4.04 -0.21 -2.20
CA THR A 173 -3.70 0.80 -3.23
C THR A 173 -3.57 0.22 -4.63
N THR A 174 -3.53 -1.11 -4.77
CA THR A 174 -3.28 -1.79 -6.05
C THR A 174 -4.40 -1.60 -7.05
N LEU A 175 -5.66 -1.71 -6.61
CA LEU A 175 -6.82 -1.59 -7.52
C LEU A 175 -6.91 -0.21 -8.16
N GLN A 176 -6.69 0.84 -7.36
CA GLN A 176 -6.68 2.21 -7.84
C GLN A 176 -5.55 2.43 -8.84
N GLY A 177 -4.38 1.83 -8.61
CA GLY A 177 -3.25 1.90 -9.54
C GLY A 177 -3.59 1.36 -10.92
N TYR A 178 -4.37 0.29 -11.01
CA TYR A 178 -4.78 -0.27 -12.31
C TYR A 178 -5.74 0.63 -13.09
N VAL A 179 -6.52 1.47 -12.43
CA VAL A 179 -7.39 2.46 -13.11
C VAL A 179 -6.57 3.45 -13.94
N ALA A 180 -5.34 3.73 -13.55
CA ALA A 180 -4.45 4.62 -14.29
C ALA A 180 -3.83 3.97 -15.53
N VAL A 181 -3.74 2.65 -15.63
CA VAL A 181 -3.02 1.93 -16.70
C VAL A 181 -3.55 2.27 -18.10
N PRO A 182 -4.87 2.21 -18.38
CA PRO A 182 -5.37 2.53 -19.74
C PRO A 182 -5.08 3.96 -20.17
N TRP A 183 -4.89 4.86 -19.22
CA TRP A 183 -4.54 6.25 -19.49
C TRP A 183 -3.03 6.46 -19.64
N LEU A 184 -2.21 5.59 -19.05
CA LEU A 184 -0.74 5.66 -19.12
C LEU A 184 -0.17 5.04 -20.40
N ILE A 185 -0.95 4.23 -21.13
CA ILE A 185 -0.61 3.59 -22.40
C ILE A 185 -1.13 4.43 -23.56
#